data_5b64336b1f80248fdd8a240422ad09cc
#
_entry.id   5b64336b1f80248fdd8a240422ad09cc
#
_cell.length_a   1.000
_cell.length_b   1.000
_cell.length_c   1.000
_cell.angle_alpha   90.00
_cell.angle_beta   90.00
_cell.angle_gamma   90.00
#
_symmetry.space_group_name_H-M   'P 1'
#
loop_
_entity.id
_entity.type
_entity.pdbx_description
1 polymer ?
#
loop_
_entity_poly.entity_id
_entity_poly.type
_entity_poly.pdbx_seq_one_letter_code
_entity_poly.pdbx_strand_id
1 'polypeptide(L)'
;MRLLLALLFSSSIFADYSNHPRSQFVIETLIDDHGFTKDYVLKVLSSAEKQDSILQSMSSPAEFTLTWDRYKKIFLDQNRIDNGKAFIKENLKVLKQAEKDFGVPKEIIVSILGVETRYGKIMGNHRVLDSLTTLGFD
;
A
#
# COMPACT_ATOMS: atom_id res chain seq x y z
N MET A 1 17.54 33.11 36.88
CA MET A 1 16.37 32.39 36.34
C MET A 1 16.91 31.52 35.21
N ARG A 2 17.16 30.24 35.50
CA ARG A 2 17.72 29.28 34.53
C ARG A 2 16.56 28.60 33.79
N LEU A 3 16.46 28.87 32.50
CA LEU A 3 15.49 28.22 31.59
C LEU A 3 16.00 26.80 31.32
N LEU A 4 15.32 25.78 31.86
CA LEU A 4 15.56 24.38 31.53
C LEU A 4 14.87 24.10 30.19
N LEU A 5 15.66 23.98 29.12
CA LEU A 5 15.17 23.54 27.81
C LEU A 5 15.02 22.02 27.85
N ALA A 6 13.79 21.54 28.04
CA ALA A 6 13.49 20.12 27.93
C ALA A 6 13.49 19.72 26.45
N LEU A 7 14.56 19.07 26.01
CA LEU A 7 14.62 18.38 24.74
C LEU A 7 13.70 17.16 24.80
N LEU A 8 12.51 17.28 24.22
CA LEU A 8 11.63 16.13 23.92
C LEU A 8 12.30 15.30 22.83
N PHE A 9 13.04 14.28 23.21
CA PHE A 9 13.38 13.20 22.29
C PHE A 9 12.10 12.47 21.93
N SER A 10 11.58 12.70 20.75
CA SER A 10 10.62 11.82 20.11
C SER A 10 11.33 10.50 19.83
N SER A 11 11.25 9.56 20.75
CA SER A 11 11.67 8.19 20.50
C SER A 11 10.67 7.58 19.52
N SER A 12 11.05 7.48 18.26
CA SER A 12 10.37 6.61 17.30
C SER A 12 10.41 5.20 17.90
N ILE A 13 9.27 4.69 18.33
CA ILE A 13 9.14 3.31 18.76
C ILE A 13 9.22 2.48 17.49
N PHE A 14 10.41 2.01 17.13
CA PHE A 14 10.57 0.99 16.10
C PHE A 14 9.85 -0.25 16.60
N ALA A 15 8.79 -0.65 15.96
CA ALA A 15 8.17 -1.94 16.21
C ALA A 15 9.12 -2.99 15.62
N ASP A 16 9.95 -3.59 16.44
CA ASP A 16 10.84 -4.69 16.03
C ASP A 16 10.00 -5.95 15.77
N TYR A 17 9.50 -6.07 14.54
CA TYR A 17 8.70 -7.23 14.14
C TYR A 17 9.51 -8.54 14.06
N SER A 18 10.84 -8.52 14.18
CA SER A 18 11.64 -9.74 14.25
C SER A 18 11.37 -10.54 15.53
N ASN A 19 10.92 -9.86 16.59
CA ASN A 19 10.57 -10.45 17.89
C ASN A 19 9.05 -10.42 18.18
N HIS A 20 8.23 -10.06 17.22
CA HIS A 20 6.78 -10.01 17.40
C HIS A 20 6.20 -11.43 17.54
N PRO A 21 5.27 -11.69 18.49
CA PRO A 21 4.74 -13.04 18.71
C PRO A 21 4.12 -13.71 17.48
N ARG A 22 3.52 -12.91 16.60
CA ARG A 22 2.86 -13.41 15.36
C ARG A 22 3.83 -13.57 14.20
N SER A 23 5.07 -13.08 14.27
CA SER A 23 6.03 -13.17 13.16
C SER A 23 6.70 -14.52 13.03
N GLN A 24 6.70 -15.34 14.09
CA GLN A 24 7.42 -16.61 14.14
C GLN A 24 7.03 -17.55 12.98
N PHE A 25 5.74 -17.71 12.72
CA PHE A 25 5.24 -18.54 11.61
C PHE A 25 5.75 -18.03 10.26
N VAL A 26 5.71 -16.72 10.04
CA VAL A 26 6.18 -16.11 8.78
C VAL A 26 7.69 -16.28 8.64
N ILE A 27 8.45 -16.12 9.71
CA ILE A 27 9.91 -16.33 9.72
C ILE A 27 10.24 -17.77 9.32
N GLU A 28 9.61 -18.75 9.94
CA GLU A 28 9.79 -20.17 9.64
C GLU A 28 9.43 -20.50 8.18
N THR A 29 8.26 -20.05 7.72
CA THR A 29 7.83 -20.24 6.32
C THR A 29 8.82 -19.64 5.32
N LEU A 30 9.32 -18.43 5.56
CA LEU A 30 10.29 -17.80 4.67
C LEU A 30 11.63 -18.56 4.61
N ILE A 31 12.04 -19.15 5.71
CA ILE A 31 13.28 -19.95 5.76
C ILE A 31 13.08 -21.32 5.12
N ASP A 32 12.04 -22.05 5.54
CA ASP A 32 11.87 -23.47 5.22
C ASP A 32 11.29 -23.68 3.82
N ASP A 33 10.31 -22.88 3.42
CA ASP A 33 9.61 -23.06 2.14
C ASP A 33 10.18 -22.17 1.03
N HIS A 34 10.76 -21.02 1.37
CA HIS A 34 11.25 -20.05 0.37
C HIS A 34 12.79 -19.90 0.35
N GLY A 35 13.53 -20.56 1.24
CA GLY A 35 15.00 -20.62 1.23
C GLY A 35 15.70 -19.32 1.60
N PHE A 36 15.03 -18.39 2.27
CA PHE A 36 15.67 -17.19 2.79
C PHE A 36 16.57 -17.53 4.00
N THR A 37 17.68 -16.80 4.17
CA THR A 37 18.49 -16.97 5.37
C THR A 37 17.81 -16.29 6.58
N LYS A 38 17.94 -16.90 7.75
CA LYS A 38 17.39 -16.37 8.99
C LYS A 38 17.83 -14.93 9.26
N ASP A 39 19.12 -14.64 9.08
CA ASP A 39 19.67 -13.31 9.32
C ASP A 39 19.07 -12.24 8.39
N TYR A 40 18.83 -12.60 7.12
CA TYR A 40 18.16 -11.70 6.18
C TYR A 40 16.72 -11.42 6.60
N VAL A 41 15.94 -12.44 6.94
CA VAL A 41 14.54 -12.31 7.37
C VAL A 41 14.44 -11.45 8.63
N LEU A 42 15.24 -11.74 9.66
CA LEU A 42 15.25 -10.96 10.89
C LEU A 42 15.67 -9.51 10.66
N LYS A 43 16.67 -9.26 9.83
CA LYS A 43 17.10 -7.91 9.46
C LYS A 43 16.00 -7.12 8.74
N VAL A 44 15.26 -7.75 7.84
CA VAL A 44 14.15 -7.11 7.14
C VAL A 44 13.02 -6.76 8.12
N LEU A 45 12.58 -7.72 8.95
CA LEU A 45 11.50 -7.52 9.92
C LEU A 45 11.85 -6.51 11.02
N SER A 46 13.11 -6.47 11.47
CA SER A 46 13.55 -5.46 12.45
C SER A 46 13.61 -4.04 11.88
N SER A 47 13.66 -3.90 10.55
CA SER A 47 13.64 -2.59 9.87
C SER A 47 12.25 -2.05 9.58
N ALA A 48 11.21 -2.83 9.86
CA ALA A 48 9.83 -2.43 9.61
C ALA A 48 9.30 -1.53 10.74
N GLU A 49 8.47 -0.57 10.36
CA GLU A 49 7.88 0.41 11.26
C GLU A 49 6.37 0.23 11.33
N LYS A 50 5.83 0.27 12.54
CA LYS A 50 4.38 0.26 12.76
C LYS A 50 3.75 1.55 12.23
N GLN A 51 2.64 1.41 11.49
CA GLN A 51 1.92 2.50 10.88
C GLN A 51 0.49 2.60 11.45
N ASP A 52 0.33 3.29 12.58
CA ASP A 52 -0.99 3.45 13.23
C ASP A 52 -2.04 4.09 12.34
N SER A 53 -1.62 4.96 11.41
CA SER A 53 -2.51 5.56 10.40
C SER A 53 -3.15 4.52 9.48
N ILE A 54 -2.47 3.41 9.20
CA ILE A 54 -3.00 2.30 8.40
C ILE A 54 -4.08 1.57 9.20
N LEU A 55 -3.82 1.24 10.46
CA LEU A 55 -4.81 0.59 11.34
C LEU A 55 -6.07 1.45 11.50
N GLN A 56 -5.88 2.76 11.69
CA GLN A 56 -6.99 3.70 11.77
C GLN A 56 -7.81 3.75 10.48
N SER A 57 -7.15 3.77 9.32
CA SER A 57 -7.84 3.77 8.02
C SER A 57 -8.61 2.48 7.78
N MET A 58 -8.08 1.34 8.20
CA MET A 58 -8.74 0.03 8.07
C MET A 58 -9.93 -0.14 9.02
N SER A 59 -9.96 0.58 10.14
CA SER A 59 -11.09 0.52 11.09
C SER A 59 -12.37 1.20 10.59
N SER A 60 -12.29 2.05 9.56
CA SER A 60 -13.43 2.81 9.01
C SER A 60 -13.35 2.92 7.49
N PRO A 61 -13.40 1.80 6.76
CA PRO A 61 -13.31 1.81 5.30
C PRO A 61 -14.53 2.47 4.67
N ALA A 62 -14.28 3.24 3.59
CA ALA A 62 -15.32 4.01 2.89
C ALA A 62 -16.47 3.13 2.36
N GLU A 63 -16.17 1.90 2.00
CA GLU A 63 -17.13 0.90 1.50
C GLU A 63 -18.26 0.62 2.49
N PHE A 64 -17.97 0.67 3.79
CA PHE A 64 -18.96 0.42 4.84
C PHE A 64 -19.60 1.68 5.40
N THR A 65 -19.06 2.85 5.13
CA THR A 65 -19.52 4.13 5.70
C THR A 65 -20.29 4.99 4.72
N LEU A 66 -20.12 4.78 3.41
CA LEU A 66 -20.75 5.58 2.37
C LEU A 66 -21.88 4.82 1.68
N THR A 67 -22.95 5.54 1.31
CA THR A 67 -23.93 5.02 0.36
C THR A 67 -23.29 4.90 -1.03
N TRP A 68 -23.84 3.99 -1.88
CA TRP A 68 -23.35 3.82 -3.25
C TRP A 68 -23.26 5.14 -4.02
N ASP A 69 -24.24 6.02 -3.90
CA ASP A 69 -24.25 7.31 -4.59
C ASP A 69 -23.10 8.25 -4.17
N ARG A 70 -22.64 8.16 -2.93
CA ARG A 70 -21.48 8.90 -2.45
C ARG A 70 -20.19 8.19 -2.84
N TYR A 71 -20.14 6.87 -2.68
CA TYR A 71 -18.97 6.06 -2.98
C TYR A 71 -18.56 6.16 -4.45
N LYS A 72 -19.50 5.97 -5.39
CA LYS A 72 -19.21 6.07 -6.83
C LYS A 72 -18.62 7.42 -7.27
N LYS A 73 -18.97 8.52 -6.58
CA LYS A 73 -18.45 9.86 -6.90
C LYS A 73 -16.96 10.01 -6.62
N ILE A 74 -16.38 9.17 -5.75
CA ILE A 74 -14.94 9.14 -5.50
C ILE A 74 -14.17 8.76 -6.76
N PHE A 75 -14.78 7.93 -7.62
CA PHE A 75 -14.11 7.34 -8.79
C PHE A 75 -14.63 7.88 -10.13
N LEU A 76 -15.87 8.36 -10.19
CA LEU A 76 -16.52 8.79 -11.44
C LEU A 76 -16.59 10.32 -11.56
N ASP A 77 -15.46 11.00 -11.36
CA ASP A 77 -15.34 12.42 -11.65
C ASP A 77 -14.87 12.64 -13.10
N GLN A 78 -15.27 13.78 -13.69
CA GLN A 78 -14.96 14.09 -15.09
C GLN A 78 -13.46 14.15 -15.36
N ASN A 79 -12.68 14.70 -14.43
CA ASN A 79 -11.24 14.80 -14.60
C ASN A 79 -10.58 13.42 -14.68
N ARG A 80 -11.07 12.45 -13.89
CA ARG A 80 -10.56 11.07 -13.95
C ARG A 80 -10.90 10.42 -15.30
N ILE A 81 -12.14 10.62 -15.79
CA ILE A 81 -12.55 10.10 -17.09
C ILE A 81 -11.68 10.67 -18.22
N ASP A 82 -11.46 11.98 -18.23
CA ASP A 82 -10.67 12.63 -19.28
C ASP A 82 -9.18 12.26 -19.20
N ASN A 83 -8.62 12.14 -17.98
CA ASN A 83 -7.27 11.60 -17.79
C ASN A 83 -7.15 10.14 -18.29
N GLY A 84 -8.18 9.30 -18.09
CA GLY A 84 -8.20 7.94 -18.60
C GLY A 84 -8.20 7.87 -20.13
N LYS A 85 -9.00 8.71 -20.79
CA LYS A 85 -8.99 8.83 -22.26
C LYS A 85 -7.62 9.28 -22.78
N ALA A 86 -7.00 10.26 -22.11
CA ALA A 86 -5.65 10.72 -22.46
C ALA A 86 -4.62 9.59 -22.27
N PHE A 87 -4.67 8.89 -21.14
CA PHE A 87 -3.79 7.76 -20.86
C PHE A 87 -3.88 6.64 -21.90
N ILE A 88 -5.12 6.29 -22.34
CA ILE A 88 -5.31 5.34 -23.45
C ILE A 88 -4.62 5.82 -24.73
N LYS A 89 -4.81 7.09 -25.09
CA LYS A 89 -4.21 7.66 -26.30
C LYS A 89 -2.68 7.65 -26.26
N GLU A 90 -2.09 8.04 -25.14
CA GLU A 90 -0.65 8.09 -24.95
C GLU A 90 0.02 6.70 -24.91
N ASN A 91 -0.69 5.70 -24.36
CA ASN A 91 -0.17 4.35 -24.17
C ASN A 91 -0.80 3.29 -25.10
N LEU A 92 -1.41 3.72 -26.21
CA LEU A 92 -2.23 2.86 -27.06
C LEU A 92 -1.50 1.59 -27.55
N LYS A 93 -0.22 1.71 -27.90
CA LYS A 93 0.58 0.57 -28.40
C LYS A 93 0.74 -0.52 -27.35
N VAL A 94 1.13 -0.15 -26.12
CA VAL A 94 1.31 -1.08 -25.00
C VAL A 94 -0.02 -1.69 -24.56
N LEU A 95 -1.07 -0.87 -24.50
CA LEU A 95 -2.40 -1.33 -24.10
C LEU A 95 -3.00 -2.34 -25.10
N LYS A 96 -2.81 -2.12 -26.41
CA LYS A 96 -3.23 -3.09 -27.45
C LYS A 96 -2.43 -4.39 -27.37
N GLN A 97 -1.15 -4.31 -27.03
CA GLN A 97 -0.35 -5.51 -26.85
C GLN A 97 -0.84 -6.30 -25.62
N ALA A 98 -1.07 -5.64 -24.48
CA ALA A 98 -1.62 -6.28 -23.30
C ALA A 98 -3.02 -6.90 -23.56
N GLU A 99 -3.89 -6.19 -24.26
CA GLU A 99 -5.21 -6.70 -24.68
C GLU A 99 -5.08 -7.98 -25.51
N LYS A 100 -4.13 -8.02 -26.45
CA LYS A 100 -3.85 -9.20 -27.28
C LYS A 100 -3.30 -10.37 -26.47
N ASP A 101 -2.34 -10.10 -25.57
CA ASP A 101 -1.62 -11.14 -24.84
C ASP A 101 -2.43 -11.75 -23.70
N PHE A 102 -3.29 -10.95 -23.06
CA PHE A 102 -4.03 -11.35 -21.86
C PHE A 102 -5.56 -11.41 -22.04
N GLY A 103 -6.08 -10.99 -23.20
CA GLY A 103 -7.52 -11.01 -23.49
C GLY A 103 -8.36 -10.01 -22.66
N VAL A 104 -7.72 -9.05 -21.97
CA VAL A 104 -8.40 -8.05 -21.16
C VAL A 104 -8.53 -6.74 -21.96
N PRO A 105 -9.76 -6.21 -22.18
CA PRO A 105 -9.94 -4.95 -22.87
C PRO A 105 -9.12 -3.81 -22.23
N LYS A 106 -8.48 -3.01 -23.07
CA LYS A 106 -7.64 -1.88 -22.59
C LYS A 106 -8.40 -0.87 -21.72
N GLU A 107 -9.69 -0.71 -21.97
CA GLU A 107 -10.56 0.15 -21.16
C GLU A 107 -10.66 -0.36 -19.72
N ILE A 108 -10.70 -1.67 -19.50
CA ILE A 108 -10.72 -2.30 -18.18
C ILE A 108 -9.38 -2.09 -17.49
N ILE A 109 -8.27 -2.37 -18.18
CA ILE A 109 -6.91 -2.14 -17.64
C ILE A 109 -6.77 -0.69 -17.18
N VAL A 110 -7.15 0.27 -18.00
CA VAL A 110 -7.02 1.71 -17.70
C VAL A 110 -7.99 2.14 -16.60
N SER A 111 -9.19 1.57 -16.52
CA SER A 111 -10.13 1.84 -15.43
C SER A 111 -9.56 1.42 -14.07
N ILE A 112 -8.96 0.25 -14.00
CA ILE A 112 -8.27 -0.23 -12.78
C ILE A 112 -7.12 0.71 -12.40
N LEU A 113 -6.25 1.07 -13.35
CA LEU A 113 -5.17 2.03 -13.11
C LEU A 113 -5.68 3.39 -12.63
N GLY A 114 -6.84 3.82 -13.14
CA GLY A 114 -7.50 5.04 -12.72
C GLY A 114 -8.01 5.00 -11.30
N VAL A 115 -8.56 3.87 -10.87
CA VAL A 115 -9.06 3.66 -9.49
C VAL A 115 -7.88 3.59 -8.51
N GLU A 116 -6.91 2.71 -8.78
CA GLU A 116 -5.82 2.39 -7.87
C GLU A 116 -4.83 3.55 -7.67
N THR A 117 -4.41 4.19 -8.76
CA THR A 117 -3.26 5.12 -8.69
C THR A 117 -3.48 6.45 -9.40
N ARG A 118 -4.70 6.74 -9.86
CA ARG A 118 -4.96 7.88 -10.76
C ARG A 118 -3.96 7.90 -11.93
N TYR A 119 -3.83 6.76 -12.61
CA TYR A 119 -2.92 6.58 -13.76
C TYR A 119 -1.44 6.77 -13.39
N GLY A 120 -1.01 6.24 -12.23
CA GLY A 120 0.35 6.33 -11.71
C GLY A 120 0.70 7.64 -11.01
N LYS A 121 -0.25 8.58 -10.85
CA LYS A 121 0.00 9.87 -10.18
C LYS A 121 0.01 9.77 -8.65
N ILE A 122 -0.65 8.75 -8.08
CA ILE A 122 -0.74 8.51 -6.64
C ILE A 122 -0.30 7.08 -6.37
N MET A 123 0.83 6.90 -5.70
CA MET A 123 1.45 5.58 -5.46
C MET A 123 1.46 5.17 -3.99
N GLY A 124 0.80 5.93 -3.12
CA GLY A 124 0.86 5.71 -1.67
C GLY A 124 2.14 6.27 -1.02
N ASN A 125 2.10 6.44 0.31
CA ASN A 125 3.17 7.08 1.07
C ASN A 125 3.85 6.13 2.07
N HIS A 126 3.32 4.92 2.24
CA HIS A 126 3.85 3.93 3.16
C HIS A 126 4.72 2.91 2.44
N ARG A 127 5.81 2.49 3.08
CA ARG A 127 6.59 1.34 2.58
C ARG A 127 5.70 0.09 2.59
N VAL A 128 5.80 -0.74 1.56
CA VAL A 128 5.03 -1.99 1.48
C VAL A 128 5.33 -2.91 2.67
N LEU A 129 6.60 -2.99 3.10
CA LEU A 129 7.01 -3.76 4.26
C LEU A 129 6.26 -3.29 5.52
N ASP A 130 6.26 -1.98 5.81
CA ASP A 130 5.62 -1.41 6.99
C ASP A 130 4.10 -1.64 6.97
N SER A 131 3.48 -1.51 5.80
CA SER A 131 2.05 -1.77 5.62
C SER A 131 1.71 -3.23 5.87
N LEU A 132 2.46 -4.16 5.30
CA LEU A 132 2.21 -5.60 5.43
C LEU A 132 2.48 -6.10 6.85
N THR A 133 3.57 -5.65 7.49
CA THR A 133 3.88 -6.05 8.86
C THR A 133 2.88 -5.48 9.86
N THR A 134 2.47 -4.21 9.69
CA THR A 134 1.45 -3.58 10.54
C THR A 134 0.12 -4.33 10.42
N LEU A 135 -0.38 -4.57 9.19
CA LEU A 135 -1.66 -5.24 9.00
C LEU A 135 -1.63 -6.73 9.34
N GLY A 136 -0.48 -7.37 9.22
CA GLY A 136 -0.34 -8.81 9.47
C GLY A 136 -0.11 -9.14 10.93
N PHE A 137 0.53 -8.27 11.68
CA PHE A 137 0.95 -8.57 13.04
C PHE A 137 0.21 -7.78 14.13
N ASP A 138 -0.30 -6.59 13.84
CA ASP A 138 -1.07 -5.75 14.79
C ASP A 138 -2.58 -5.83 14.56
#